data_57afc5fc96fd3dc9cfa9178ef2a42f4e
#
_entry.id   57afc5fc96fd3dc9cfa9178ef2a42f4e
#
_cell.length_a   1.000
_cell.length_b   1.000
_cell.length_c   1.000
_cell.angle_alpha   90.00
_cell.angle_beta   90.00
_cell.angle_gamma   90.00
#
_symmetry.space_group_name_H-M   'P 1'
#
loop_
_entity.id
_entity.type
_entity.pdbx_description
1 polymer ?
#
loop_
_entity_poly.entity_id
_entity_poly.type
_entity_poly.pdbx_seq_one_letter_code
_entity_poly.pdbx_strand_id
1 'polypeptide(L)'
;MEKFTTHTGIGVPLRRSNVDTDQIIPAVYLKRVTRTGFEDALFAAWRSDPDFVLNQDAYREGSVLIAGPDFGTGSSREHAVWALKDYGFRVVLAPKFADIFRGNSGKQGLVTGIISQEDCELLWKILETEPGTRITVSLEDKTFRAGAFSGTFEIDDYVRWTLMEGLDDIALTLRHEDEIAAYEATRPSFKPRTLPAKYLPKEEVLSARD
;
A
#
# COMPACT_ATOMS: atom_id res chain seq x y z
N MET A 1 -5.57 4.24 9.47
CA MET A 1 -5.71 4.38 8.00
C MET A 1 -7.18 4.44 7.58
N GLU A 2 -7.50 4.74 6.29
CA GLU A 2 -8.87 4.71 5.78
C GLU A 2 -9.39 3.26 5.67
N LYS A 3 -10.66 3.03 6.05
CA LYS A 3 -11.31 1.72 5.89
C LYS A 3 -11.47 1.37 4.41
N PHE A 4 -11.19 0.12 4.07
CA PHE A 4 -11.39 -0.40 2.72
C PHE A 4 -12.40 -1.55 2.74
N THR A 5 -13.52 -1.41 2.06
CA THR A 5 -14.52 -2.49 1.87
C THR A 5 -14.63 -2.87 0.41
N THR A 6 -14.96 -1.90 -0.42
CA THR A 6 -15.10 -2.07 -1.87
C THR A 6 -14.51 -0.86 -2.59
N HIS A 7 -13.84 -1.10 -3.71
CA HIS A 7 -13.31 -0.05 -4.57
C HIS A 7 -13.65 -0.33 -6.03
N THR A 8 -14.04 0.72 -6.75
CA THR A 8 -14.28 0.64 -8.19
C THR A 8 -13.47 1.72 -8.89
N GLY A 9 -12.52 1.31 -9.70
CA GLY A 9 -11.63 2.23 -10.41
C GLY A 9 -11.14 1.68 -11.75
N ILE A 10 -10.51 2.52 -12.55
CA ILE A 10 -9.95 2.13 -13.84
C ILE A 10 -8.84 1.10 -13.61
N GLY A 11 -8.93 -0.02 -14.33
CA GLY A 11 -7.91 -1.06 -14.35
C GLY A 11 -6.75 -0.68 -15.25
N VAL A 12 -5.52 -0.95 -14.79
CA VAL A 12 -4.27 -0.69 -15.52
C VAL A 12 -3.55 -2.01 -15.79
N PRO A 13 -3.36 -2.40 -17.06
CA PRO A 13 -2.67 -3.64 -17.43
C PRO A 13 -1.14 -3.45 -17.44
N LEU A 14 -0.47 -3.75 -16.34
CA LEU A 14 0.99 -3.76 -16.29
C LEU A 14 1.51 -5.17 -16.65
N ARG A 15 1.69 -5.44 -17.95
CA ARG A 15 2.22 -6.72 -18.46
C ARG A 15 3.73 -6.88 -18.22
N ARG A 16 4.12 -6.83 -16.95
CA ARG A 16 5.50 -7.02 -16.51
C ARG A 16 5.55 -7.95 -15.31
N SER A 17 6.47 -8.91 -15.37
CA SER A 17 6.79 -9.83 -14.29
C SER A 17 8.11 -9.44 -13.63
N ASN A 18 8.39 -9.94 -12.43
CA ASN A 18 9.61 -9.67 -11.67
C ASN A 18 9.86 -8.17 -11.48
N VAL A 19 8.80 -7.43 -11.21
CA VAL A 19 8.89 -5.99 -10.97
C VAL A 19 9.47 -5.75 -9.59
N ASP A 20 10.69 -5.25 -9.53
CA ASP A 20 11.37 -4.94 -8.29
C ASP A 20 11.07 -3.53 -7.77
N THR A 21 11.43 -3.28 -6.52
CA THR A 21 11.17 -1.99 -5.87
C THR A 21 11.97 -0.82 -6.47
N ASP A 22 13.10 -1.07 -7.15
CA ASP A 22 13.84 -0.03 -7.88
C ASP A 22 13.14 0.36 -9.19
N GLN A 23 12.42 -0.58 -9.80
CA GLN A 23 11.58 -0.32 -10.97
C GLN A 23 10.29 0.41 -10.57
N ILE A 24 9.71 0.08 -9.40
CA ILE A 24 8.53 0.80 -8.88
C ILE A 24 8.91 2.23 -8.51
N ILE A 25 10.02 2.41 -7.78
CA ILE A 25 10.54 3.72 -7.39
C ILE A 25 12.07 3.74 -7.45
N PRO A 26 12.69 4.48 -8.38
CA PRO A 26 14.16 4.57 -8.48
C PRO A 26 14.80 5.15 -7.21
N ALA A 27 15.97 4.63 -6.84
CA ALA A 27 16.67 4.96 -5.59
C ALA A 27 16.91 6.46 -5.38
N VAL A 28 16.98 7.27 -6.45
CA VAL A 28 17.17 8.73 -6.36
C VAL A 28 16.07 9.42 -5.56
N TYR A 29 14.84 8.90 -5.61
CA TYR A 29 13.68 9.46 -4.90
C TYR A 29 13.66 9.12 -3.40
N LEU A 30 14.42 8.11 -2.96
CA LEU A 30 14.49 7.70 -1.54
C LEU A 30 15.14 8.75 -0.62
N LYS A 31 15.76 9.76 -1.21
CA LYS A 31 16.35 10.90 -0.46
C LYS A 31 15.29 11.90 0.05
N ARG A 32 14.06 11.82 -0.43
CA ARG A 32 12.95 12.67 0.04
C ARG A 32 12.61 12.32 1.49
N VAL A 33 12.48 13.34 2.33
CA VAL A 33 12.18 13.17 3.77
C VAL A 33 10.69 13.01 4.04
N THR A 34 9.85 13.43 3.10
CA THR A 34 8.38 13.33 3.20
C THR A 34 7.89 11.89 3.07
N ARG A 35 6.67 11.62 3.53
CA ARG A 35 5.97 10.35 3.33
C ARG A 35 4.91 10.41 2.23
N THR A 36 4.78 11.53 1.55
CA THR A 36 3.83 11.82 0.48
C THR A 36 4.50 12.65 -0.60
N GLY A 37 3.89 12.73 -1.80
CA GLY A 37 4.43 13.44 -2.94
C GLY A 37 5.38 12.58 -3.77
N PHE A 38 5.07 11.28 -3.92
CA PHE A 38 5.84 10.32 -4.71
C PHE A 38 5.17 9.91 -6.02
N GLU A 39 4.08 10.58 -6.42
CA GLU A 39 3.33 10.29 -7.65
C GLU A 39 4.18 10.40 -8.92
N ASP A 40 5.15 11.32 -8.93
CA ASP A 40 6.11 11.52 -10.03
C ASP A 40 7.21 10.44 -10.06
N ALA A 41 7.46 9.79 -8.93
CA ALA A 41 8.47 8.78 -8.76
C ALA A 41 8.00 7.38 -9.20
N LEU A 42 6.67 7.16 -9.24
CA LEU A 42 6.12 5.86 -9.62
C LEU A 42 6.52 5.50 -11.04
N PHE A 43 7.20 4.36 -11.19
CA PHE A 43 7.70 3.86 -12.47
C PHE A 43 8.44 4.92 -13.31
N ALA A 44 9.14 5.85 -12.65
CA ALA A 44 9.73 7.03 -13.30
C ALA A 44 10.67 6.65 -14.46
N ALA A 45 11.42 5.55 -14.34
CA ALA A 45 12.28 5.06 -15.41
C ALA A 45 11.48 4.60 -16.64
N TRP A 46 10.32 3.97 -16.46
CA TRP A 46 9.47 3.51 -17.55
C TRP A 46 8.59 4.61 -18.12
N ARG A 47 8.22 5.59 -17.30
CA ARG A 47 7.40 6.74 -17.74
C ARG A 47 8.13 7.68 -18.69
N SER A 48 9.45 7.52 -18.87
CA SER A 48 10.19 8.19 -19.95
C SER A 48 9.85 7.65 -21.35
N ASP A 49 9.29 6.43 -21.43
CA ASP A 49 8.78 5.84 -22.66
C ASP A 49 7.35 6.35 -22.92
N PRO A 50 7.09 7.06 -24.05
CA PRO A 50 5.75 7.57 -24.39
C PRO A 50 4.68 6.47 -24.46
N ASP A 51 5.05 5.25 -24.84
CA ASP A 51 4.13 4.12 -24.99
C ASP A 51 3.86 3.39 -23.67
N PHE A 52 4.49 3.81 -22.59
CA PHE A 52 4.27 3.18 -21.28
C PHE A 52 2.79 3.34 -20.84
N VAL A 53 2.20 2.27 -20.31
CA VAL A 53 0.76 2.19 -20.01
C VAL A 53 0.23 3.37 -19.19
N LEU A 54 0.96 3.89 -18.19
CA LEU A 54 0.52 5.03 -17.39
C LEU A 54 0.62 6.39 -18.10
N ASN A 55 1.23 6.45 -19.29
CA ASN A 55 1.28 7.66 -20.11
C ASN A 55 0.08 7.75 -21.07
N GLN A 56 -0.68 6.66 -21.20
CA GLN A 56 -1.88 6.62 -22.03
C GLN A 56 -3.08 7.21 -21.27
N ASP A 57 -3.85 8.08 -21.92
CA ASP A 57 -4.95 8.81 -21.28
C ASP A 57 -5.99 7.91 -20.64
N ALA A 58 -6.27 6.75 -21.24
CA ALA A 58 -7.24 5.78 -20.74
C ALA A 58 -6.88 5.19 -19.37
N TYR A 59 -5.59 5.20 -18.99
CA TYR A 59 -5.09 4.59 -17.75
C TYR A 59 -4.50 5.60 -16.76
N ARG A 60 -4.43 6.87 -17.14
CA ARG A 60 -3.80 7.93 -16.30
C ARG A 60 -4.42 8.06 -14.92
N GLU A 61 -5.74 7.87 -14.81
CA GLU A 61 -6.48 7.89 -13.54
C GLU A 61 -6.74 6.48 -12.99
N GLY A 62 -5.88 5.54 -13.37
CA GLY A 62 -5.98 4.15 -12.93
C GLY A 62 -5.79 3.99 -11.43
N SER A 63 -6.63 3.18 -10.81
CA SER A 63 -6.57 2.91 -9.35
C SER A 63 -6.57 1.43 -8.99
N VAL A 64 -6.69 0.55 -9.99
CA VAL A 64 -6.55 -0.91 -9.84
C VAL A 64 -5.46 -1.39 -10.80
N LEU A 65 -4.30 -1.79 -10.26
CA LEU A 65 -3.17 -2.28 -11.05
C LEU A 65 -3.25 -3.80 -11.22
N ILE A 66 -3.15 -4.28 -12.45
CA ILE A 66 -3.03 -5.72 -12.75
C ILE A 66 -1.60 -5.98 -13.20
N ALA A 67 -0.79 -6.53 -12.31
CA ALA A 67 0.63 -6.79 -12.54
C ALA A 67 0.90 -8.28 -12.78
N GLY A 68 2.03 -8.60 -13.40
CA GLY A 68 2.50 -9.98 -13.56
C GLY A 68 3.07 -10.57 -12.26
N PRO A 69 3.46 -11.85 -12.29
CA PRO A 69 3.99 -12.54 -11.12
C PRO A 69 5.30 -11.90 -10.61
N ASP A 70 5.58 -12.15 -9.33
CA ASP A 70 6.77 -11.68 -8.60
C ASP A 70 6.84 -10.12 -8.55
N PHE A 71 5.70 -9.50 -8.21
CA PHE A 71 5.63 -8.04 -8.04
C PHE A 71 6.15 -7.59 -6.66
N GLY A 72 6.95 -6.52 -6.64
CA GLY A 72 7.50 -5.92 -5.43
C GLY A 72 8.72 -6.65 -4.86
N THR A 73 9.47 -7.38 -5.70
CA THR A 73 10.74 -8.04 -5.33
C THR A 73 11.83 -7.04 -5.01
N GLY A 74 12.98 -7.51 -4.55
CA GLY A 74 14.13 -6.66 -4.21
C GLY A 74 14.10 -6.14 -2.78
N SER A 75 14.70 -4.98 -2.54
CA SER A 75 14.85 -4.39 -1.21
C SER A 75 13.52 -3.99 -0.58
N SER A 76 13.41 -4.15 0.75
CA SER A 76 12.24 -3.64 1.49
C SER A 76 12.19 -2.11 1.45
N ARG A 77 11.24 -1.57 0.69
CA ARG A 77 11.04 -0.12 0.55
C ARG A 77 9.58 0.25 0.71
N GLU A 78 9.24 0.87 1.81
CA GLU A 78 7.90 1.44 2.00
C GLU A 78 7.57 2.49 0.94
N HIS A 79 8.59 3.20 0.44
CA HIS A 79 8.47 4.20 -0.62
C HIS A 79 7.81 3.65 -1.90
N ALA A 80 8.01 2.35 -2.21
CA ALA A 80 7.35 1.73 -3.35
C ALA A 80 5.83 1.68 -3.17
N VAL A 81 5.37 1.43 -1.94
CA VAL A 81 3.95 1.46 -1.59
C VAL A 81 3.42 2.89 -1.58
N TRP A 82 4.20 3.85 -1.04
CA TRP A 82 3.81 5.26 -1.04
C TRP A 82 3.66 5.80 -2.47
N ALA A 83 4.60 5.49 -3.36
CA ALA A 83 4.51 5.91 -4.77
C ALA A 83 3.26 5.39 -5.47
N LEU A 84 2.88 4.12 -5.25
CA LEU A 84 1.63 3.56 -5.78
C LEU A 84 0.41 4.28 -5.24
N LYS A 85 0.36 4.53 -3.92
CA LYS A 85 -0.76 5.21 -3.27
C LYS A 85 -0.89 6.67 -3.66
N ASP A 86 0.22 7.39 -3.68
CA ASP A 86 0.24 8.81 -4.04
C ASP A 86 -0.17 9.02 -5.50
N TYR A 87 0.18 8.08 -6.38
CA TYR A 87 -0.32 8.09 -7.76
C TYR A 87 -1.84 7.86 -7.86
N GLY A 88 -2.44 7.17 -6.88
CA GLY A 88 -3.87 6.90 -6.84
C GLY A 88 -4.25 5.41 -6.80
N PHE A 89 -3.29 4.50 -6.82
CA PHE A 89 -3.60 3.08 -6.72
C PHE A 89 -4.12 2.72 -5.33
N ARG A 90 -5.22 1.97 -5.30
CA ARG A 90 -5.87 1.43 -4.11
C ARG A 90 -5.74 -0.08 -4.02
N VAL A 91 -5.59 -0.74 -5.17
CA VAL A 91 -5.52 -2.19 -5.30
C VAL A 91 -4.44 -2.57 -6.30
N VAL A 92 -3.67 -3.59 -5.98
CA VAL A 92 -2.81 -4.31 -6.91
C VAL A 92 -3.24 -5.77 -6.92
N LEU A 93 -3.55 -6.31 -8.09
CA LEU A 93 -3.81 -7.74 -8.30
C LEU A 93 -2.66 -8.33 -9.11
N ALA A 94 -2.11 -9.44 -8.65
CA ALA A 94 -1.02 -10.15 -9.33
C ALA A 94 -1.02 -11.63 -8.96
N PRO A 95 -0.46 -12.51 -9.79
CA PRO A 95 -0.35 -13.94 -9.47
C PRO A 95 0.56 -14.24 -8.29
N LYS A 96 1.56 -13.39 -8.03
CA LYS A 96 2.49 -13.55 -6.92
C LYS A 96 3.14 -12.22 -6.55
N PHE A 97 3.36 -12.02 -5.26
CA PHE A 97 4.04 -10.85 -4.70
C PHE A 97 5.25 -11.29 -3.86
N ALA A 98 6.19 -10.37 -3.67
CA ALA A 98 7.17 -10.51 -2.60
C ALA A 98 6.50 -10.29 -1.23
N ASP A 99 6.83 -11.13 -0.25
CA ASP A 99 6.18 -11.10 1.08
C ASP A 99 6.36 -9.77 1.80
N ILE A 100 7.55 -9.19 1.73
CA ILE A 100 7.84 -7.89 2.35
C ILE A 100 6.99 -6.79 1.73
N PHE A 101 6.84 -6.78 0.41
CA PHE A 101 5.99 -5.80 -0.28
C PHE A 101 4.53 -5.93 0.15
N ARG A 102 4.00 -7.16 0.25
CA ARG A 102 2.64 -7.42 0.76
C ARG A 102 2.43 -6.89 2.17
N GLY A 103 3.39 -7.19 3.08
CA GLY A 103 3.34 -6.72 4.46
C GLY A 103 3.32 -5.20 4.55
N ASN A 104 4.19 -4.51 3.82
CA ASN A 104 4.23 -3.06 3.77
C ASN A 104 2.94 -2.47 3.17
N SER A 105 2.40 -3.09 2.13
CA SER A 105 1.16 -2.67 1.46
C SER A 105 -0.03 -2.67 2.41
N GLY A 106 -0.25 -3.77 3.14
CA GLY A 106 -1.33 -3.88 4.11
C GLY A 106 -1.27 -2.81 5.20
N LYS A 107 -0.08 -2.55 5.75
CA LYS A 107 0.15 -1.51 6.77
C LYS A 107 -0.15 -0.09 6.27
N GLN A 108 0.02 0.14 4.99
CA GLN A 108 -0.22 1.43 4.35
C GLN A 108 -1.61 1.58 3.72
N GLY A 109 -2.47 0.55 3.80
CA GLY A 109 -3.82 0.61 3.25
C GLY A 109 -3.90 0.38 1.73
N LEU A 110 -2.89 -0.27 1.13
CA LEU A 110 -2.91 -0.74 -0.25
C LEU A 110 -3.30 -2.23 -0.28
N VAL A 111 -4.39 -2.56 -0.95
CA VAL A 111 -4.83 -3.95 -1.10
C VAL A 111 -3.93 -4.68 -2.10
N THR A 112 -3.38 -5.83 -1.71
CA THR A 112 -2.64 -6.74 -2.58
C THR A 112 -3.37 -8.08 -2.64
N GLY A 113 -4.06 -8.35 -3.74
CA GLY A 113 -4.83 -9.57 -3.96
C GLY A 113 -4.09 -10.53 -4.89
N ILE A 114 -3.94 -11.79 -4.47
CA ILE A 114 -3.36 -12.85 -5.30
C ILE A 114 -4.48 -13.43 -6.16
N ILE A 115 -4.29 -13.41 -7.48
CA ILE A 115 -5.19 -13.98 -8.47
C ILE A 115 -4.49 -15.10 -9.24
N SER A 116 -5.24 -15.93 -9.95
CA SER A 116 -4.63 -16.93 -10.84
C SER A 116 -3.90 -16.24 -12.02
N GLN A 117 -2.91 -16.95 -12.60
CA GLN A 117 -2.24 -16.45 -13.80
C GLN A 117 -3.23 -16.30 -14.96
N GLU A 118 -4.20 -17.23 -15.05
CA GLU A 118 -5.24 -17.19 -16.08
C GLU A 118 -6.13 -15.95 -15.95
N ASP A 119 -6.57 -15.64 -14.73
CA ASP A 119 -7.37 -14.44 -14.45
C ASP A 119 -6.57 -13.17 -14.75
N CYS A 120 -5.29 -13.16 -14.43
CA CYS A 120 -4.41 -12.03 -14.74
C CYS A 120 -4.33 -11.76 -16.24
N GLU A 121 -4.15 -12.81 -17.05
CA GLU A 121 -4.07 -12.71 -18.51
C GLU A 121 -5.41 -12.29 -19.14
N LEU A 122 -6.53 -12.82 -18.60
CA LEU A 122 -7.86 -12.40 -19.04
C LEU A 122 -8.14 -10.93 -18.71
N LEU A 123 -7.77 -10.48 -17.51
CA LEU A 123 -7.89 -9.06 -17.13
C LEU A 123 -7.06 -8.16 -18.04
N TRP A 124 -5.81 -8.52 -18.33
CA TRP A 124 -5.00 -7.76 -19.28
C TRP A 124 -5.67 -7.66 -20.65
N LYS A 125 -6.17 -8.78 -21.17
CA LYS A 125 -6.85 -8.79 -22.48
C LYS A 125 -8.10 -7.90 -22.47
N ILE A 126 -8.91 -7.94 -21.42
CA ILE A 126 -10.11 -7.09 -21.30
C ILE A 126 -9.70 -5.62 -21.28
N LEU A 127 -8.73 -5.25 -20.45
CA LEU A 127 -8.30 -3.87 -20.29
C LEU A 127 -7.65 -3.28 -21.55
N GLU A 128 -6.93 -4.10 -22.32
CA GLU A 128 -6.32 -3.70 -23.58
C GLU A 128 -7.33 -3.62 -24.74
N THR A 129 -8.37 -4.47 -24.70
CA THR A 129 -9.44 -4.45 -25.70
C THR A 129 -10.39 -3.28 -25.47
N GLU A 130 -10.67 -2.96 -24.21
CA GLU A 130 -11.56 -1.88 -23.78
C GLU A 130 -10.85 -0.97 -22.78
N PRO A 131 -9.92 -0.09 -23.24
CA PRO A 131 -9.19 0.83 -22.36
C PRO A 131 -10.14 1.73 -21.57
N GLY A 132 -9.83 1.93 -20.28
CA GLY A 132 -10.69 2.67 -19.35
C GLY A 132 -11.72 1.81 -18.63
N THR A 133 -11.76 0.50 -18.90
CA THR A 133 -12.62 -0.44 -18.17
C THR A 133 -12.39 -0.35 -16.66
N ARG A 134 -13.48 -0.24 -15.91
CA ARG A 134 -13.46 -0.17 -14.45
C ARG A 134 -13.50 -1.57 -13.85
N ILE A 135 -12.70 -1.77 -12.82
CA ILE A 135 -12.69 -2.98 -12.00
C ILE A 135 -13.28 -2.65 -10.64
N THR A 136 -14.25 -3.45 -10.21
CA THR A 136 -14.77 -3.42 -8.84
C THR A 136 -14.08 -4.54 -8.05
N VAL A 137 -13.49 -4.20 -6.91
CA VAL A 137 -12.83 -5.14 -6.00
C VAL A 137 -13.53 -5.07 -4.65
N SER A 138 -14.10 -6.20 -4.19
CA SER A 138 -14.70 -6.35 -2.87
C SER A 138 -13.75 -7.10 -1.94
N LEU A 139 -13.33 -6.43 -0.86
CA LEU A 139 -12.50 -7.05 0.16
C LEU A 139 -13.35 -7.95 1.09
N GLU A 140 -14.64 -7.65 1.21
CA GLU A 140 -15.59 -8.44 2.00
C GLU A 140 -15.77 -9.84 1.41
N ASP A 141 -15.99 -9.92 0.09
CA ASP A 141 -16.23 -11.19 -0.62
C ASP A 141 -14.96 -11.80 -1.18
N LYS A 142 -13.84 -11.08 -1.15
CA LYS A 142 -12.57 -11.44 -1.82
C LYS A 142 -12.77 -11.66 -3.33
N THR A 143 -13.55 -10.77 -3.98
CA THR A 143 -13.88 -10.88 -5.41
C THR A 143 -13.46 -9.64 -6.18
N PHE A 144 -13.25 -9.83 -7.48
CA PHE A 144 -13.12 -8.73 -8.43
C PHE A 144 -14.06 -8.92 -9.62
N ARG A 145 -14.42 -7.82 -10.29
CA ARG A 145 -15.26 -7.83 -11.48
C ARG A 145 -14.83 -6.75 -12.47
N ALA A 146 -14.64 -7.15 -13.73
CA ALA A 146 -14.35 -6.29 -14.87
C ALA A 146 -15.37 -6.55 -15.99
N GLY A 147 -16.37 -5.67 -16.16
CA GLY A 147 -17.48 -5.92 -17.07
C GLY A 147 -18.26 -7.19 -16.71
N ALA A 148 -18.33 -8.13 -17.64
CA ALA A 148 -18.98 -9.44 -17.44
C ALA A 148 -18.06 -10.48 -16.77
N PHE A 149 -16.76 -10.25 -16.72
CA PHE A 149 -15.80 -11.15 -16.10
C PHE A 149 -15.70 -10.91 -14.60
N SER A 150 -15.68 -11.98 -13.81
CA SER A 150 -15.48 -11.92 -12.35
C SER A 150 -14.66 -13.11 -11.89
N GLY A 151 -13.88 -12.88 -10.84
CA GLY A 151 -13.06 -13.91 -10.21
C GLY A 151 -12.88 -13.62 -8.72
N THR A 152 -12.05 -14.43 -8.09
CA THR A 152 -11.70 -14.32 -6.67
C THR A 152 -10.23 -14.01 -6.51
N PHE A 153 -9.85 -13.46 -5.36
CA PHE A 153 -8.45 -13.27 -5.01
C PHE A 153 -8.19 -13.73 -3.57
N GLU A 154 -6.94 -14.09 -3.31
CA GLU A 154 -6.49 -14.44 -1.98
C GLU A 154 -5.78 -13.25 -1.33
N ILE A 155 -6.05 -13.09 -0.03
CA ILE A 155 -5.39 -12.12 0.84
C ILE A 155 -5.33 -12.73 2.24
N ASP A 156 -4.26 -12.43 2.98
CA ASP A 156 -4.13 -12.83 4.38
C ASP A 156 -5.31 -12.30 5.21
N ASP A 157 -5.93 -13.14 6.04
CA ASP A 157 -7.14 -12.80 6.78
C ASP A 157 -6.91 -11.71 7.83
N TYR A 158 -5.72 -11.64 8.43
CA TYR A 158 -5.36 -10.57 9.36
C TYR A 158 -5.19 -9.23 8.63
N VAL A 159 -4.48 -9.22 7.50
CA VAL A 159 -4.32 -8.03 6.66
C VAL A 159 -5.68 -7.55 6.16
N ARG A 160 -6.53 -8.48 5.70
CA ARG A 160 -7.90 -8.17 5.29
C ARG A 160 -8.69 -7.48 6.41
N TRP A 161 -8.65 -8.05 7.61
CA TRP A 161 -9.35 -7.50 8.76
C TRP A 161 -8.84 -6.08 9.12
N THR A 162 -7.51 -5.86 9.15
CA THR A 162 -6.95 -4.54 9.45
C THR A 162 -7.34 -3.49 8.40
N LEU A 163 -7.37 -3.86 7.12
CA LEU A 163 -7.81 -2.99 6.02
C LEU A 163 -9.30 -2.63 6.14
N MET A 164 -10.16 -3.61 6.43
CA MET A 164 -11.60 -3.39 6.59
C MET A 164 -11.93 -2.51 7.79
N GLU A 165 -11.21 -2.67 8.91
CA GLU A 165 -11.36 -1.84 10.10
C GLU A 165 -10.62 -0.50 10.02
N GLY A 166 -9.73 -0.30 9.04
CA GLY A 166 -8.92 0.90 8.90
C GLY A 166 -7.84 1.01 9.98
N LEU A 167 -7.32 -0.11 10.47
CA LEU A 167 -6.37 -0.18 11.57
C LEU A 167 -4.92 -0.23 11.06
N ASP A 168 -4.11 0.72 11.48
CA ASP A 168 -2.65 0.65 11.38
C ASP A 168 -2.04 0.16 12.70
N ASP A 169 -0.72 -0.01 12.72
CA ASP A 169 0.00 -0.53 13.90
C ASP A 169 -0.24 0.34 15.15
N ILE A 170 -0.41 1.66 14.99
CA ILE A 170 -0.71 2.57 16.11
C ILE A 170 -2.14 2.38 16.59
N ALA A 171 -3.10 2.36 15.68
CA ALA A 171 -4.51 2.16 16.02
C ALA A 171 -4.75 0.80 16.70
N LEU A 172 -4.01 -0.24 16.29
CA LEU A 172 -4.03 -1.55 16.95
C LEU A 172 -3.53 -1.46 18.39
N THR A 173 -2.42 -0.76 18.63
CA THR A 173 -1.85 -0.56 19.96
C THR A 173 -2.81 0.23 20.85
N LEU A 174 -3.45 1.28 20.35
CA LEU A 174 -4.39 2.12 21.09
C LEU A 174 -5.68 1.39 21.50
N ARG A 175 -5.98 0.21 20.94
CA ARG A 175 -7.10 -0.63 21.43
C ARG A 175 -6.84 -1.19 22.84
N HIS A 176 -5.58 -1.15 23.32
CA HIS A 176 -5.13 -1.61 24.62
C HIS A 176 -4.72 -0.43 25.54
N GLU A 177 -5.28 0.76 25.30
CA GLU A 177 -4.88 1.97 26.04
C GLU A 177 -5.04 1.82 27.57
N ASP A 178 -6.12 1.20 28.04
CA ASP A 178 -6.35 0.95 29.45
C ASP A 178 -5.29 -0.01 30.07
N GLU A 179 -4.90 -1.05 29.33
CA GLU A 179 -3.86 -2.00 29.75
C GLU A 179 -2.48 -1.34 29.79
N ILE A 180 -2.20 -0.48 28.81
CA ILE A 180 -0.97 0.31 28.74
C ILE A 180 -0.91 1.28 29.92
N ALA A 181 -1.98 2.00 30.19
CA ALA A 181 -2.06 2.93 31.33
C ALA A 181 -1.88 2.21 32.68
N ALA A 182 -2.50 1.03 32.84
CA ALA A 182 -2.32 0.20 34.05
C ALA A 182 -0.87 -0.26 34.21
N TYR A 183 -0.21 -0.67 33.12
CA TYR A 183 1.23 -1.02 33.18
C TYR A 183 2.10 0.19 33.50
N GLU A 184 1.84 1.35 32.91
CA GLU A 184 2.59 2.57 33.16
C GLU A 184 2.47 3.04 34.62
N ALA A 185 1.29 2.89 35.22
CA ALA A 185 1.07 3.21 36.66
C ALA A 185 1.89 2.36 37.61
N THR A 186 2.20 1.11 37.24
CA THR A 186 3.00 0.17 38.03
C THR A 186 4.48 0.17 37.64
N ARG A 187 4.90 0.97 36.68
CA ARG A 187 6.28 1.00 36.20
C ARG A 187 7.25 1.43 37.28
N PRO A 188 8.36 0.68 37.54
CA PRO A 188 9.33 1.01 38.56
C PRO A 188 9.92 2.43 38.38
N SER A 189 10.11 3.15 39.49
CA SER A 189 10.57 4.54 39.51
C SER A 189 11.99 4.75 38.93
N PHE A 190 12.82 3.71 38.92
CA PHE A 190 14.17 3.78 38.35
C PHE A 190 14.18 3.77 36.81
N LYS A 191 13.07 3.42 36.15
CA LYS A 191 12.96 3.48 34.71
C LYS A 191 12.60 4.89 34.25
N PRO A 192 13.24 5.43 33.19
CA PRO A 192 12.92 6.75 32.68
C PRO A 192 11.42 6.87 32.31
N ARG A 193 10.76 7.91 32.80
CA ARG A 193 9.34 8.21 32.51
C ARG A 193 9.18 9.32 31.48
N THR A 194 10.27 10.03 31.16
CA THR A 194 10.26 11.17 30.26
C THR A 194 11.26 10.97 29.14
N LEU A 195 11.02 11.65 28.01
CA LEU A 195 12.00 11.76 26.94
C LEU A 195 13.26 12.47 27.46
N PRO A 196 14.44 12.20 26.87
CA PRO A 196 15.63 12.97 27.16
C PRO A 196 15.36 14.47 27.04
N ALA A 197 15.91 15.30 27.97
CA ALA A 197 15.64 16.74 28.05
C ALA A 197 15.80 17.51 26.73
N LYS A 198 16.68 17.06 25.84
CA LYS A 198 16.88 17.66 24.51
C LYS A 198 15.65 17.58 23.57
N TYR A 199 14.68 16.70 23.91
CA TYR A 199 13.44 16.53 23.13
C TYR A 199 12.22 17.14 23.80
N LEU A 200 12.37 17.66 25.03
CA LEU A 200 11.29 18.33 25.74
C LEU A 200 11.26 19.83 25.35
N PRO A 201 10.07 20.43 25.25
CA PRO A 201 9.95 21.88 25.19
C PRO A 201 10.66 22.53 26.37
N LYS A 202 11.31 23.69 26.19
CA LYS A 202 12.08 24.36 27.25
C LYS A 202 11.26 24.65 28.51
N GLU A 203 9.97 24.88 28.37
CA GLU A 203 9.03 25.16 29.46
C GLU A 203 8.79 23.94 30.38
N GLU A 204 8.79 22.71 29.81
CA GLU A 204 8.61 21.47 30.60
C GLU A 204 9.88 21.04 31.35
N VAL A 205 11.06 21.44 30.87
CA VAL A 205 12.35 21.13 31.54
C VAL A 205 12.51 21.89 32.86
N LEU A 206 11.90 23.06 32.99
CA LEU A 206 11.98 23.88 34.19
C LEU A 206 11.06 23.40 35.32
N SER A 207 9.89 22.85 34.98
CA SER A 207 8.92 22.30 35.97
C SER A 207 9.29 20.93 36.53
N ALA A 208 10.22 20.22 35.89
CA ALA A 208 10.67 18.90 36.35
C ALA A 208 11.86 18.96 37.34
N ARG A 209 12.29 20.17 37.78
CA ARG A 209 13.43 20.39 38.70
C ARG A 209 13.02 20.81 40.11
N ASP A 210 11.72 21.00 40.33
CA ASP A 210 11.12 21.23 41.68
C ASP A 210 10.50 19.92 42.19
#